data_3b298f5971a48a2b5417c4b7a2a7e8f0
#
_entry.id   3b298f5971a48a2b5417c4b7a2a7e8f0
#
_cell.length_a   1.000
_cell.length_b   1.000
_cell.length_c   1.000
_cell.angle_alpha   90.00
_cell.angle_beta   90.00
_cell.angle_gamma   90.00
#
_symmetry.space_group_name_H-M   'P 1'
#
loop_
_entity.id
_entity.type
_entity.pdbx_description
1 polymer ?
#
loop_
_entity_poly.entity_id
_entity_poly.type
_entity_poly.pdbx_seq_one_letter_code
_entity_poly.pdbx_strand_id
1 'polypeptide(L)'
;MLQAGQQSLLSLAPVDVAVIAVYFVFCLAIGFYLKRFAKSGEDFFLAGREMTAWIAGLSFVAANLGSLELMGWAAAAYQYGILATHWYWVGAIPAMLFLGVVMMPFYYISKTHSVPGYLQLRFGEPSRALSAISFAFMTVLMSGINMYSMALVLKVVLGWDINF
;
A
#
# COMPACT_ATOMS: atom_id res chain seq x y z
N MET A 1 8.95 17.10 33.88
CA MET A 1 8.05 16.26 34.68
C MET A 1 6.98 15.73 33.75
N LEU A 2 7.01 14.45 33.51
CA LEU A 2 5.98 13.49 33.03
C LEU A 2 6.66 12.37 32.25
N GLN A 3 7.63 11.72 32.88
CA GLN A 3 7.94 10.33 32.59
C GLN A 3 6.96 9.47 33.39
N ALA A 4 5.68 9.55 33.06
CA ALA A 4 4.74 8.50 33.42
C ALA A 4 5.15 7.27 32.60
N GLY A 5 5.63 6.23 33.28
CA GLY A 5 6.10 5.00 32.66
C GLY A 5 5.11 4.55 31.57
N GLN A 6 5.58 4.48 30.34
CA GLN A 6 4.83 3.92 29.24
C GLN A 6 4.62 2.43 29.54
N GLN A 7 3.52 2.13 30.20
CA GLN A 7 3.07 0.75 30.35
C GLN A 7 2.67 0.30 28.94
N SER A 8 3.42 -0.64 28.38
CA SER A 8 3.01 -1.32 27.15
C SER A 8 1.60 -1.88 27.34
N LEU A 9 0.70 -1.64 26.40
CA LEU A 9 -0.65 -2.20 26.44
C LEU A 9 -0.64 -3.73 26.35
N LEU A 10 0.38 -4.29 25.73
CA LEU A 10 0.58 -5.72 25.54
C LEU A 10 2.02 -6.10 25.89
N SER A 11 2.19 -7.18 26.65
CA SER A 11 3.47 -7.87 26.81
C SER A 11 3.53 -8.98 25.76
N LEU A 12 4.48 -8.90 24.82
CA LEU A 12 4.68 -9.97 23.84
C LEU A 12 5.12 -11.25 24.56
N ALA A 13 4.30 -12.27 24.44
CA ALA A 13 4.70 -13.62 24.85
C ALA A 13 5.67 -14.22 23.81
N PRO A 14 6.53 -15.16 24.20
CA PRO A 14 7.40 -15.85 23.23
C PRO A 14 6.66 -16.48 22.06
N VAL A 15 5.41 -16.89 22.28
CA VAL A 15 4.52 -17.43 21.24
C VAL A 15 4.16 -16.38 20.19
N ASP A 16 3.91 -15.14 20.61
CA ASP A 16 3.58 -14.05 19.68
C ASP A 16 4.76 -13.73 18.75
N VAL A 17 5.97 -13.70 19.32
CA VAL A 17 7.21 -13.52 18.54
C VAL A 17 7.41 -14.67 17.56
N ALA A 18 7.14 -15.90 17.97
CA ALA A 18 7.24 -17.07 17.11
C ALA A 18 6.24 -16.99 15.94
N VAL A 19 5.00 -16.58 16.19
CA VAL A 19 3.97 -16.40 15.14
C VAL A 19 4.41 -15.31 14.12
N ILE A 20 4.92 -14.19 14.60
CA ILE A 20 5.44 -13.12 13.76
C ILE A 20 6.60 -13.64 12.90
N ALA A 21 7.57 -14.35 13.52
CA ALA A 21 8.71 -14.91 12.81
C ALA A 21 8.29 -15.91 11.71
N VAL A 22 7.36 -16.81 12.04
CA VAL A 22 6.81 -17.78 11.08
C VAL A 22 6.14 -17.05 9.90
N TYR A 23 5.35 -16.00 10.15
CA TYR A 23 4.75 -15.20 9.11
C TYR A 23 5.79 -14.58 8.17
N PHE A 24 6.84 -13.95 8.71
CA PHE A 24 7.91 -13.37 7.91
C PHE A 24 8.65 -14.42 7.07
N VAL A 25 9.00 -15.56 7.68
CA VAL A 25 9.65 -16.68 6.98
C VAL A 25 8.77 -17.20 5.85
N PHE A 26 7.48 -17.35 6.10
CA PHE A 26 6.52 -17.79 5.08
C PHE A 26 6.43 -16.80 3.91
N CYS A 27 6.31 -15.50 4.16
CA CYS A 27 6.29 -14.47 3.12
C CYS A 27 7.60 -14.45 2.30
N LEU A 28 8.75 -14.54 2.97
CA LEU A 28 10.04 -14.61 2.30
C LEU A 28 10.18 -15.88 1.45
N ALA A 29 9.76 -17.03 1.98
CA ALA A 29 9.79 -18.30 1.27
C ALA A 29 8.95 -18.25 -0.02
N ILE A 30 7.75 -17.65 0.02
CA ILE A 30 6.93 -17.43 -1.17
C ILE A 30 7.67 -16.53 -2.16
N GLY A 31 8.27 -15.43 -1.71
CA GLY A 31 9.03 -14.51 -2.57
C GLY A 31 10.20 -15.20 -3.27
N PHE A 32 10.98 -15.99 -2.52
CA PHE A 32 12.09 -16.76 -3.08
C PHE A 32 11.61 -17.87 -4.03
N TYR A 33 10.51 -18.51 -3.72
CA TYR A 33 9.90 -19.51 -4.61
C TYR A 33 9.44 -18.91 -5.93
N LEU A 34 8.78 -17.75 -5.89
CA LEU A 34 8.26 -17.07 -7.07
C LEU A 34 9.37 -16.41 -7.91
N LYS A 35 10.50 -16.02 -7.32
CA LYS A 35 11.65 -15.44 -8.03
C LYS A 35 12.08 -16.30 -9.24
N ARG A 36 11.98 -17.62 -9.16
CA ARG A 36 12.37 -18.53 -10.23
C ARG A 36 11.52 -18.41 -11.50
N PHE A 37 10.32 -17.86 -11.40
CA PHE A 37 9.41 -17.68 -12.53
C PHE A 37 9.61 -16.32 -13.23
N ALA A 38 10.19 -15.32 -12.56
CA ALA A 38 10.51 -14.04 -13.14
C ALA A 38 11.87 -14.12 -13.86
N LYS A 39 11.85 -14.35 -15.17
CA LYS A 39 13.06 -14.47 -16.00
C LYS A 39 13.45 -13.18 -16.69
N SER A 40 12.51 -12.26 -16.88
CA SER A 40 12.73 -10.94 -17.49
C SER A 40 12.24 -9.81 -16.57
N GLY A 41 12.69 -8.58 -16.84
CA GLY A 41 12.18 -7.41 -16.14
C GLY A 41 10.67 -7.21 -16.39
N GLU A 42 10.19 -7.58 -17.57
CA GLU A 42 8.75 -7.52 -17.90
C GLU A 42 7.96 -8.54 -17.08
N ASP A 43 8.44 -9.77 -16.92
CA ASP A 43 7.81 -10.78 -16.06
C ASP A 43 7.74 -10.33 -14.60
N PHE A 44 8.80 -9.64 -14.13
CA PHE A 44 8.84 -9.13 -12.76
C PHE A 44 7.79 -8.05 -12.51
N PHE A 45 7.65 -7.07 -13.42
CA PHE A 45 6.73 -5.96 -13.24
C PHE A 45 5.28 -6.28 -13.62
N LEU A 46 5.08 -7.17 -14.59
CA LEU A 46 3.74 -7.50 -15.12
C LEU A 46 3.28 -8.89 -14.73
N ALA A 47 4.02 -9.60 -13.88
CA ALA A 47 3.73 -10.98 -13.48
C ALA A 47 3.45 -11.90 -14.69
N GLY A 48 4.23 -11.73 -15.78
CA GLY A 48 4.05 -12.48 -17.03
C GLY A 48 2.71 -12.24 -17.74
N ARG A 49 1.91 -11.26 -17.30
CA ARG A 49 0.53 -10.99 -17.77
C ARG A 49 -0.44 -12.16 -17.56
N GLU A 50 -0.10 -13.09 -16.67
CA GLU A 50 -0.90 -14.30 -16.39
C GLU A 50 -1.80 -14.15 -15.16
N MET A 51 -1.81 -12.99 -14.52
CA MET A 51 -2.63 -12.75 -13.33
C MET A 51 -4.13 -12.82 -13.67
N THR A 52 -4.85 -13.64 -12.92
CA THR A 52 -6.31 -13.65 -12.99
C THR A 52 -6.90 -12.38 -12.38
N ALA A 53 -8.10 -11.99 -12.82
CA ALA A 53 -8.78 -10.79 -12.33
C ALA A 53 -8.96 -10.79 -10.80
N TRP A 54 -9.20 -11.96 -10.20
CA TRP A 54 -9.33 -12.13 -8.75
C TRP A 54 -8.02 -11.83 -8.01
N ILE A 55 -6.90 -12.39 -8.47
CA ILE A 55 -5.58 -12.17 -7.88
C ILE A 55 -5.16 -10.71 -8.04
N ALA A 56 -5.40 -10.12 -9.22
CA ALA A 56 -5.13 -8.71 -9.46
C ALA A 56 -5.96 -7.81 -8.53
N GLY A 57 -7.24 -8.11 -8.31
CA GLY A 57 -8.11 -7.40 -7.39
C GLY A 57 -7.62 -7.47 -5.94
N LEU A 58 -7.27 -8.67 -5.46
CA LEU A 58 -6.71 -8.85 -4.11
C LEU A 58 -5.37 -8.12 -3.94
N SER A 59 -4.49 -8.18 -4.93
CA SER A 59 -3.21 -7.47 -4.92
C SER A 59 -3.42 -5.95 -4.86
N PHE A 60 -4.39 -5.43 -5.61
CA PHE A 60 -4.74 -4.02 -5.59
C PHE A 60 -5.27 -3.58 -4.21
N VAL A 61 -6.15 -4.35 -3.60
CA VAL A 61 -6.65 -4.08 -2.24
C VAL A 61 -5.49 -4.14 -1.23
N ALA A 62 -4.63 -5.15 -1.30
CA ALA A 62 -3.49 -5.29 -0.40
C ALA A 62 -2.49 -4.12 -0.52
N ALA A 63 -2.26 -3.62 -1.73
CA ALA A 63 -1.39 -2.47 -1.97
C ALA A 63 -1.95 -1.16 -1.38
N ASN A 64 -3.27 -1.06 -1.21
CA ASN A 64 -3.94 0.12 -0.64
C ASN A 64 -4.21 0.01 0.87
N LEU A 65 -3.96 -1.15 1.50
CA LEU A 65 -4.16 -1.35 2.93
C LEU A 65 -2.83 -1.14 3.68
N GLY A 66 -2.56 0.09 4.07
CA GLY A 66 -1.43 0.43 4.93
C GLY A 66 -1.84 0.62 6.40
N SER A 67 -0.86 0.94 7.24
CA SER A 67 -1.10 1.26 8.65
C SER A 67 -1.97 2.51 8.80
N LEU A 68 -1.81 3.48 7.91
CA LEU A 68 -2.59 4.72 7.91
C LEU A 68 -4.08 4.44 7.63
N GLU A 69 -4.37 3.56 6.68
CA GLU A 69 -5.75 3.20 6.35
C GLU A 69 -6.44 2.50 7.53
N LEU A 70 -5.76 1.53 8.15
CA LEU A 70 -6.34 0.78 9.26
C LEU A 70 -6.52 1.64 10.52
N MET A 71 -5.47 2.40 10.91
CA MET A 71 -5.49 3.19 12.14
C MET A 71 -6.11 4.57 11.95
N GLY A 72 -5.82 5.24 10.84
CA GLY A 72 -6.35 6.57 10.54
C GLY A 72 -7.86 6.56 10.34
N TRP A 73 -8.38 5.57 9.61
CA TRP A 73 -9.83 5.43 9.43
C TRP A 73 -10.55 4.96 10.69
N ALA A 74 -9.92 4.10 11.50
CA ALA A 74 -10.46 3.74 12.80
C ALA A 74 -10.58 4.97 13.73
N ALA A 75 -9.54 5.80 13.77
CA ALA A 75 -9.56 7.04 14.54
C ALA A 75 -10.58 8.04 14.01
N ALA A 76 -10.69 8.20 12.69
CA ALA A 76 -11.70 9.05 12.06
C ALA A 76 -13.14 8.55 12.34
N ALA A 77 -13.35 7.24 12.28
CA ALA A 77 -14.64 6.64 12.60
C ALA A 77 -15.02 6.85 14.08
N TYR A 78 -14.03 6.81 14.97
CA TYR A 78 -14.25 7.11 16.38
C TYR A 78 -14.66 8.57 16.62
N GLN A 79 -14.03 9.52 15.91
CA GLN A 79 -14.27 10.95 16.07
C GLN A 79 -15.54 11.43 15.35
N TYR A 80 -15.77 10.95 14.13
CA TYR A 80 -16.81 11.46 13.23
C TYR A 80 -17.94 10.45 12.98
N GLY A 81 -17.85 9.28 13.56
CA GLY A 81 -18.86 8.22 13.37
C GLY A 81 -18.97 7.80 11.91
N ILE A 82 -20.20 7.57 11.45
CA ILE A 82 -20.49 7.09 10.08
C ILE A 82 -20.04 8.08 9.00
N LEU A 83 -19.83 9.36 9.31
CA LEU A 83 -19.34 10.35 8.37
C LEU A 83 -17.95 10.01 7.83
N ALA A 84 -17.12 9.27 8.56
CA ALA A 84 -15.85 8.79 8.07
C ALA A 84 -15.98 7.94 6.80
N THR A 85 -17.06 7.17 6.67
CA THR A 85 -17.34 6.34 5.49
C THR A 85 -17.67 7.16 4.26
N HIS A 86 -18.16 8.39 4.43
CA HIS A 86 -18.52 9.30 3.34
C HIS A 86 -17.34 9.56 2.38
N TRP A 87 -16.13 9.66 2.89
CA TRP A 87 -14.93 9.88 2.08
C TRP A 87 -14.68 8.76 1.08
N TYR A 88 -14.94 7.50 1.47
CA TYR A 88 -14.84 6.37 0.55
C TYR A 88 -15.98 6.35 -0.47
N TRP A 89 -17.19 6.63 -0.05
CA TRP A 89 -18.36 6.63 -0.94
C TRP A 89 -18.28 7.69 -2.03
N VAL A 90 -17.81 8.88 -1.69
CA VAL A 90 -17.77 10.01 -2.64
C VAL A 90 -16.43 10.11 -3.35
N GLY A 91 -15.33 9.80 -2.67
CA GLY A 91 -13.98 9.96 -3.22
C GLY A 91 -13.44 8.70 -3.89
N ALA A 92 -13.36 7.60 -3.16
CA ALA A 92 -12.66 6.41 -3.64
C ALA A 92 -13.50 5.55 -4.59
N ILE A 93 -14.74 5.21 -4.22
CA ILE A 93 -15.53 4.27 -5.00
C ILE A 93 -15.84 4.78 -6.43
N PRO A 94 -16.31 6.01 -6.64
CA PRO A 94 -16.55 6.52 -7.99
C PRO A 94 -15.27 6.62 -8.82
N ALA A 95 -14.16 7.04 -8.21
CA ALA A 95 -12.87 7.13 -8.89
C ALA A 95 -12.36 5.75 -9.32
N MET A 96 -12.50 4.74 -8.48
CA MET A 96 -12.11 3.35 -8.77
C MET A 96 -13.00 2.72 -9.85
N LEU A 97 -14.30 2.98 -9.82
CA LEU A 97 -15.23 2.54 -10.87
C LEU A 97 -14.88 3.19 -12.21
N PHE A 98 -14.62 4.49 -12.22
CA PHE A 98 -14.19 5.20 -13.42
C PHE A 98 -12.86 4.64 -13.96
N LEU A 99 -11.89 4.41 -13.08
CA LEU A 99 -10.62 3.80 -13.45
C LEU A 99 -10.84 2.41 -14.08
N GLY A 100 -11.61 1.55 -13.42
CA GLY A 100 -11.83 0.16 -13.86
C GLY A 100 -12.62 0.05 -15.15
N VAL A 101 -13.71 0.82 -15.29
CA VAL A 101 -14.62 0.71 -16.44
C VAL A 101 -14.15 1.53 -17.63
N VAL A 102 -13.65 2.74 -17.38
CA VAL A 102 -13.32 3.69 -18.46
C VAL A 102 -11.82 3.66 -18.78
N MET A 103 -10.95 3.80 -17.79
CA MET A 103 -9.52 4.00 -18.06
C MET A 103 -8.74 2.70 -18.32
N MET A 104 -9.10 1.61 -17.67
CA MET A 104 -8.37 0.33 -17.82
C MET A 104 -8.42 -0.22 -19.27
N PRO A 105 -9.52 -0.14 -20.02
CA PRO A 105 -9.50 -0.52 -21.43
C PRO A 105 -8.48 0.24 -22.26
N PHE A 106 -8.32 1.55 -22.02
CA PHE A 106 -7.32 2.37 -22.74
C PHE A 106 -5.89 1.96 -22.36
N TYR A 107 -5.63 1.69 -21.09
CA TYR A 107 -4.31 1.21 -20.64
C TYR A 107 -3.99 -0.17 -21.22
N TYR A 108 -4.97 -1.05 -21.28
CA TYR A 108 -4.82 -2.38 -21.85
C TYR A 108 -4.50 -2.35 -23.34
N ILE A 109 -5.23 -1.53 -24.12
CA ILE A 109 -5.02 -1.37 -25.57
C ILE A 109 -3.69 -0.70 -25.88
N SER A 110 -3.29 0.31 -25.08
CA SER A 110 -2.03 1.04 -25.27
C SER A 110 -0.78 0.23 -24.93
N LYS A 111 -0.93 -0.93 -24.26
CA LYS A 111 0.15 -1.83 -23.83
C LYS A 111 1.29 -1.13 -23.08
N THR A 112 1.00 -0.01 -22.41
CA THR A 112 1.99 0.73 -21.62
C THR A 112 2.23 0.08 -20.27
N HIS A 113 3.47 0.18 -19.78
CA HIS A 113 3.86 -0.40 -18.49
C HIS A 113 3.50 0.48 -17.29
N SER A 114 3.12 1.74 -17.53
CA SER A 114 2.84 2.70 -16.46
C SER A 114 1.93 3.83 -16.92
N VAL A 115 1.26 4.49 -15.97
CA VAL A 115 0.42 5.67 -16.25
C VAL A 115 1.22 6.83 -16.87
N PRO A 116 2.43 7.17 -16.40
CA PRO A 116 3.27 8.16 -17.09
C PRO A 116 3.60 7.79 -18.52
N GLY A 117 3.80 6.49 -18.82
CA GLY A 117 4.01 6.00 -20.17
C GLY A 117 2.79 6.19 -21.07
N TYR A 118 1.59 5.98 -20.55
CA TYR A 118 0.35 6.27 -21.26
C TYR A 118 0.19 7.77 -21.55
N LEU A 119 0.50 8.62 -20.58
CA LEU A 119 0.45 10.07 -20.75
C LEU A 119 1.44 10.58 -21.80
N GLN A 120 2.60 9.92 -21.91
CA GLN A 120 3.57 10.21 -22.98
C GLN A 120 2.98 9.98 -24.37
N LEU A 121 2.30 8.85 -24.57
CA LEU A 121 1.67 8.52 -25.86
C LEU A 121 0.59 9.53 -26.24
N ARG A 122 -0.12 10.08 -25.28
CA ARG A 122 -1.26 10.98 -25.52
C ARG A 122 -0.88 12.46 -25.56
N PHE A 123 0.03 12.90 -24.70
CA PHE A 123 0.33 14.30 -24.45
C PHE A 123 1.82 14.66 -24.62
N GLY A 124 2.66 13.66 -24.89
CA GLY A 124 4.08 13.88 -25.13
C GLY A 124 4.96 13.79 -23.88
N GLU A 125 6.27 13.98 -24.07
CA GLU A 125 7.29 13.79 -23.05
C GLU A 125 7.18 14.72 -21.82
N PRO A 126 6.81 16.01 -21.96
CA PRO A 126 6.67 16.87 -20.79
C PRO A 126 5.63 16.36 -19.79
N SER A 127 4.52 15.82 -20.30
CA SER A 127 3.44 15.27 -19.46
C SER A 127 3.89 14.01 -18.70
N ARG A 128 4.67 13.17 -19.37
CA ARG A 128 5.30 12.00 -18.73
C ARG A 128 6.22 12.42 -17.61
N ALA A 129 7.14 13.36 -17.87
CA ALA A 129 8.12 13.81 -16.90
C ALA A 129 7.46 14.43 -15.67
N LEU A 130 6.49 15.33 -15.87
CA LEU A 130 5.75 15.96 -14.78
C LEU A 130 5.03 14.92 -13.91
N SER A 131 4.32 13.99 -14.54
CA SER A 131 3.61 12.92 -13.85
C SER A 131 4.54 12.00 -13.08
N ALA A 132 5.67 11.60 -13.67
CA ALA A 132 6.65 10.71 -13.02
C ALA A 132 7.30 11.37 -11.80
N ILE A 133 7.71 12.64 -11.91
CA ILE A 133 8.31 13.40 -10.79
C ILE A 133 7.29 13.58 -9.66
N SER A 134 6.07 13.99 -9.99
CA SER A 134 5.00 14.18 -9.00
C SER A 134 4.67 12.89 -8.26
N PHE A 135 4.59 11.78 -9.00
CA PHE A 135 4.30 10.47 -8.42
C PHE A 135 5.45 9.96 -7.55
N ALA A 136 6.70 10.14 -7.97
CA ALA A 136 7.87 9.77 -7.17
C ALA A 136 7.90 10.54 -5.85
N PHE A 137 7.69 11.86 -5.89
CA PHE A 137 7.63 12.70 -4.69
C PHE A 137 6.51 12.27 -3.74
N MET A 138 5.31 12.08 -4.28
CA MET A 138 4.15 11.61 -3.51
C MET A 138 4.42 10.24 -2.85
N THR A 139 5.02 9.30 -3.57
CA THR A 139 5.32 7.96 -3.07
C THR A 139 6.31 7.99 -1.90
N VAL A 140 7.34 8.82 -1.98
CA VAL A 140 8.31 9.00 -0.88
C VAL A 140 7.64 9.57 0.36
N LEU A 141 6.81 10.60 0.21
CA LEU A 141 6.08 11.19 1.34
C LEU A 141 5.10 10.20 1.97
N MET A 142 4.31 9.49 1.16
CA MET A 142 3.35 8.50 1.65
C MET A 142 4.04 7.33 2.35
N SER A 143 5.18 6.87 1.83
CA SER A 143 5.99 5.84 2.50
C SER A 143 6.47 6.30 3.87
N GLY A 144 6.97 7.53 3.99
CA GLY A 144 7.38 8.11 5.26
C GLY A 144 6.23 8.21 6.28
N ILE A 145 5.05 8.67 5.84
CA ILE A 145 3.87 8.76 6.69
C ILE A 145 3.42 7.38 7.17
N ASN A 146 3.40 6.38 6.29
CA ASN A 146 3.03 5.01 6.66
C ASN A 146 4.02 4.40 7.66
N MET A 147 5.33 4.60 7.48
CA MET A 147 6.35 4.16 8.42
C MET A 147 6.20 4.83 9.79
N TYR A 148 5.98 6.13 9.81
CA TYR A 148 5.75 6.88 11.05
C TYR A 148 4.48 6.42 11.77
N SER A 149 3.39 6.20 11.04
CA SER A 149 2.14 5.68 11.60
C SER A 149 2.34 4.30 12.22
N MET A 150 3.09 3.42 11.55
CA MET A 150 3.42 2.10 12.10
C MET A 150 4.29 2.19 13.35
N ALA A 151 5.28 3.09 13.37
CA ALA A 151 6.11 3.33 14.55
C ALA A 151 5.27 3.80 15.76
N LEU A 152 4.26 4.67 15.54
CA LEU A 152 3.33 5.07 16.60
C LEU A 152 2.53 3.90 17.16
N VAL A 153 2.07 2.99 16.30
CA VAL A 153 1.38 1.77 16.74
C VAL A 153 2.27 0.93 17.63
N LEU A 154 3.49 0.66 17.18
CA LEU A 154 4.47 -0.12 17.94
C LEU A 154 4.80 0.55 19.29
N LYS A 155 4.92 1.87 19.32
CA LYS A 155 5.12 2.63 20.56
C LYS A 155 3.96 2.44 21.54
N VAL A 156 2.73 2.57 21.08
CA VAL A 156 1.54 2.47 21.95
C VAL A 156 1.30 1.03 22.41
N VAL A 157 1.45 0.07 21.51
CA VAL A 157 1.14 -1.34 21.78
C VAL A 157 2.27 -2.02 22.56
N LEU A 158 3.50 -1.84 22.12
CA LEU A 158 4.68 -2.55 22.66
C LEU A 158 5.52 -1.70 23.62
N GLY A 159 5.26 -0.41 23.72
CA GLY A 159 6.05 0.50 24.54
C GLY A 159 7.45 0.79 23.98
N TRP A 160 7.70 0.50 22.70
CA TRP A 160 9.00 0.75 22.06
C TRP A 160 9.23 2.24 21.86
N ASP A 161 10.46 2.70 21.96
CA ASP A 161 10.79 4.09 21.66
C ASP A 161 10.81 4.32 20.15
N ILE A 162 10.27 5.46 19.68
CA ILE A 162 10.22 5.81 18.25
C ILE A 162 11.62 6.11 17.69
N ASN A 163 12.56 6.47 18.56
CA ASN A 163 13.93 6.87 18.20
C ASN A 163 14.90 5.67 18.09
N PHE A 164 14.37 4.45 17.93
CA PHE A 164 15.19 3.26 17.80
C PHE A 164 15.53 2.97 16.34
#